data_99761172a890a2e55aeab6d15c94a4da
#
_entry.id   99761172a890a2e55aeab6d15c94a4da
#
_cell.length_a   1.000
_cell.length_b   1.000
_cell.length_c   1.000
_cell.angle_alpha   90.00
_cell.angle_beta   90.00
_cell.angle_gamma   90.00
#
_symmetry.space_group_name_H-M   'P 1'
#
loop_
_entity.id
_entity.type
_entity.pdbx_description
1 polymer ?
#
loop_
_entity_poly.entity_id
_entity_poly.type
_entity_poly.pdbx_seq_one_letter_code
_entity_poly.pdbx_strand_id
1 'polypeptide(L)'
;MAAPRKYPDELRARAVRMVREIDERGAIKRVADQLDINPETLRTWVRQAQVDDGERAGTPTDLAEENRQLRKQLAEAERANEILKAASSFFARELDRPQRR
;
A
#
# COMPACT_ATOMS: atom_id res chain seq x y z
N MET A 1 1.45 -4.19 16.71
CA MET A 1 2.70 -3.53 16.36
C MET A 1 3.23 -4.07 15.04
N ALA A 2 3.52 -3.18 14.13
CA ALA A 2 4.10 -3.60 12.88
C ALA A 2 5.54 -4.07 13.12
N ALA A 3 5.87 -5.25 12.60
CA ALA A 3 7.23 -5.75 12.70
C ALA A 3 8.16 -4.84 11.90
N PRO A 4 9.36 -4.54 12.39
CA PRO A 4 10.31 -3.79 11.62
C PRO A 4 10.64 -4.55 10.34
N ARG A 5 10.92 -3.82 9.28
CA ARG A 5 11.27 -4.43 8.01
C ARG A 5 12.60 -5.17 8.19
N LYS A 6 12.55 -6.47 8.04
CA LYS A 6 13.73 -7.32 8.23
C LYS A 6 14.66 -7.31 7.04
N TYR A 7 14.12 -7.04 5.86
CA TYR A 7 14.86 -7.23 4.62
C TYR A 7 14.93 -5.93 3.85
N PRO A 8 16.14 -5.47 3.49
CA PRO A 8 16.28 -4.28 2.64
C PRO A 8 15.69 -4.52 1.25
N ASP A 9 15.28 -3.45 0.59
CA ASP A 9 14.71 -3.54 -0.75
C ASP A 9 15.69 -4.16 -1.75
N GLU A 10 16.97 -3.90 -1.58
CA GLU A 10 18.00 -4.48 -2.45
C GLU A 10 18.06 -6.00 -2.33
N LEU A 11 17.96 -6.50 -1.12
CA LEU A 11 17.95 -7.95 -0.89
C LEU A 11 16.72 -8.57 -1.51
N ARG A 12 15.58 -7.90 -1.36
CA ARG A 12 14.31 -8.35 -1.93
C ARG A 12 14.41 -8.48 -3.44
N ALA A 13 14.91 -7.44 -4.11
CA ALA A 13 15.07 -7.44 -5.55
C ALA A 13 16.03 -8.53 -6.00
N ARG A 14 17.12 -8.71 -5.28
CA ARG A 14 18.12 -9.73 -5.57
C ARG A 14 17.53 -11.14 -5.45
N ALA A 15 16.79 -11.37 -4.37
CA ALA A 15 16.18 -12.68 -4.13
C ALA A 15 15.21 -13.05 -5.24
N VAL A 16 14.36 -12.11 -5.64
CA VAL A 16 13.38 -12.32 -6.71
C VAL A 16 14.11 -12.62 -8.02
N ARG A 17 15.15 -11.87 -8.32
CA ARG A 17 15.94 -12.08 -9.54
C ARG A 17 16.57 -13.47 -9.56
N MET A 18 17.14 -13.90 -8.43
CA MET A 18 17.74 -15.21 -8.34
C MET A 18 16.74 -16.33 -8.58
N VAL A 19 15.53 -16.20 -8.01
CA VAL A 19 14.49 -17.19 -8.23
C VAL A 19 14.13 -17.28 -9.72
N ARG A 20 14.00 -16.13 -10.37
CA ARG A 20 13.66 -16.10 -11.80
C ARG A 20 14.75 -16.67 -12.69
N GLU A 21 16.00 -16.43 -12.32
CA GLU A 21 17.14 -16.97 -13.09
C GLU A 21 17.22 -18.47 -12.97
N ILE A 22 16.98 -19.02 -11.80
CA ILE A 22 17.02 -20.46 -11.59
C ILE A 22 15.87 -21.14 -12.35
N ASP A 23 14.67 -20.57 -12.21
CA ASP A 23 13.45 -21.04 -12.90
C ASP A 23 13.28 -22.56 -12.87
N GLU A 24 13.59 -23.15 -11.72
CA GLU A 24 13.43 -24.59 -11.51
C GLU A 24 12.51 -24.83 -10.32
N ARG A 25 12.01 -26.05 -10.24
CA ARG A 25 11.22 -26.45 -9.11
C ARG A 25 12.08 -26.38 -7.86
N GLY A 26 11.55 -25.74 -6.82
CA GLY A 26 12.28 -25.57 -5.58
C GLY A 26 13.24 -24.40 -5.56
N ALA A 27 13.22 -23.55 -6.59
CA ALA A 27 14.05 -22.35 -6.65
C ALA A 27 13.82 -21.45 -5.45
N ILE A 28 12.56 -21.27 -5.05
CA ILE A 28 12.21 -20.41 -3.91
C ILE A 28 12.86 -20.92 -2.63
N LYS A 29 12.75 -22.21 -2.37
CA LYS A 29 13.35 -22.79 -1.17
C LYS A 29 14.85 -22.66 -1.18
N ARG A 30 15.46 -22.91 -2.33
CA ARG A 30 16.93 -22.83 -2.48
C ARG A 30 17.43 -21.43 -2.21
N VAL A 31 16.81 -20.43 -2.84
CA VAL A 31 17.20 -19.03 -2.64
C VAL A 31 16.93 -18.58 -1.22
N ALA A 32 15.79 -18.97 -0.67
CA ALA A 32 15.43 -18.63 0.71
C ALA A 32 16.48 -19.15 1.70
N ASP A 33 16.91 -20.40 1.52
CA ASP A 33 17.94 -21.00 2.37
C ASP A 33 19.27 -20.27 2.21
N GLN A 34 19.61 -19.92 0.98
CA GLN A 34 20.88 -19.27 0.65
C GLN A 34 20.97 -17.86 1.23
N LEU A 35 19.88 -17.13 1.22
CA LEU A 35 19.85 -15.75 1.70
C LEU A 35 19.24 -15.60 3.09
N ASP A 36 18.94 -16.72 3.73
CA ASP A 36 18.34 -16.73 5.08
C ASP A 36 17.04 -15.92 5.11
N ILE A 37 16.17 -16.21 4.18
CA ILE A 37 14.86 -15.57 4.05
C ILE A 37 13.78 -16.62 4.28
N ASN A 38 12.68 -16.22 4.91
CA ASN A 38 11.53 -17.10 5.06
C ASN A 38 10.98 -17.44 3.66
N PRO A 39 10.82 -18.74 3.32
CA PRO A 39 10.32 -19.13 2.00
C PRO A 39 8.96 -18.54 1.64
N GLU A 40 8.07 -18.41 2.61
CA GLU A 40 6.76 -17.82 2.36
C GLU A 40 6.85 -16.34 2.01
N THR A 41 7.76 -15.63 2.67
CA THR A 41 8.03 -14.24 2.36
C THR A 41 8.53 -14.11 0.94
N LEU A 42 9.50 -14.95 0.57
CA LEU A 42 10.07 -14.93 -0.78
C LEU A 42 9.02 -15.30 -1.83
N ARG A 43 8.16 -16.26 -1.54
CA ARG A 43 7.07 -16.64 -2.45
C ARG A 43 6.16 -15.44 -2.70
N THR A 44 5.83 -14.69 -1.67
CA THR A 44 5.01 -13.50 -1.80
C THR A 44 5.69 -12.45 -2.68
N TRP A 45 6.98 -12.23 -2.49
CA TRP A 45 7.75 -11.28 -3.30
C TRP A 45 7.77 -11.67 -4.78
N VAL A 46 7.99 -12.95 -5.05
CA VAL A 46 8.03 -13.44 -6.42
C VAL A 46 6.67 -13.28 -7.09
N ARG A 47 5.60 -13.61 -6.36
CA ARG A 47 4.25 -13.44 -6.88
C ARG A 47 3.96 -11.97 -7.21
N GLN A 48 4.34 -11.06 -6.31
CA GLN A 48 4.11 -9.64 -6.55
C GLN A 48 4.93 -9.13 -7.75
N ALA A 49 6.14 -9.61 -7.91
CA ALA A 49 6.97 -9.25 -9.05
C ALA A 49 6.34 -9.71 -10.36
N GLN A 50 5.73 -10.89 -10.36
CA GLN A 50 5.01 -11.40 -11.53
C GLN A 50 3.80 -10.55 -11.87
N VAL A 51 3.08 -10.09 -10.85
CA VAL A 51 1.95 -9.19 -11.04
C VAL A 51 2.43 -7.87 -11.62
N ASP A 52 3.51 -7.32 -11.07
CA ASP A 52 4.05 -6.04 -11.51
C ASP A 52 4.53 -6.09 -12.97
N ASP A 53 5.01 -7.25 -13.40
CA ASP A 53 5.47 -7.45 -14.79
C ASP A 53 4.34 -7.87 -15.73
N GLY A 54 3.12 -7.98 -15.24
CA GLY A 54 1.98 -8.37 -16.05
C GLY A 54 1.87 -9.85 -16.35
N GLU A 55 2.71 -10.68 -15.73
CA GLU A 55 2.72 -12.13 -15.94
C GLU A 55 1.61 -12.83 -15.16
N ARG A 56 1.02 -12.16 -14.21
CA ARG A 56 0.03 -12.74 -13.33
C ARG A 56 -1.04 -11.69 -13.00
N ALA A 57 -2.28 -12.15 -12.89
CA ALA A 57 -3.37 -11.26 -12.50
C ALA A 57 -3.19 -10.81 -11.05
N GLY A 58 -3.49 -9.55 -10.80
CA GLY A 58 -3.38 -8.95 -9.48
C GLY A 58 -3.24 -7.45 -9.62
N THR A 59 -3.07 -6.78 -8.50
CA THR A 59 -2.90 -5.32 -8.50
C THR A 59 -1.40 -5.00 -8.49
N PRO A 60 -0.88 -4.35 -9.53
CA PRO A 60 0.52 -3.92 -9.53
C PRO A 60 0.83 -3.01 -8.36
N THR A 61 2.08 -3.06 -7.91
CA THR A 61 2.53 -2.27 -6.76
C THR A 61 2.27 -0.78 -6.97
N ASP A 62 2.57 -0.25 -8.15
CA ASP A 62 2.36 1.16 -8.45
C ASP A 62 0.91 1.57 -8.32
N LEU A 63 0.00 0.75 -8.86
CA LEU A 63 -1.43 1.03 -8.79
C LEU A 63 -1.96 0.90 -7.37
N ALA A 64 -1.44 -0.08 -6.62
CA ALA A 64 -1.84 -0.26 -5.22
C ALA A 64 -1.43 0.95 -4.40
N GLU A 65 -0.23 1.46 -4.60
CA GLU A 65 0.27 2.64 -3.91
C GLU A 65 -0.54 3.88 -4.28
N GLU A 66 -0.78 4.07 -5.59
CA GLU A 66 -1.59 5.18 -6.06
C GLU A 66 -3.00 5.12 -5.46
N ASN A 67 -3.59 3.94 -5.44
CA ASN A 67 -4.92 3.75 -4.86
C ASN A 67 -4.94 4.14 -3.39
N ARG A 68 -3.92 3.72 -2.63
CA ARG A 68 -3.80 4.07 -1.22
C ARG A 68 -3.71 5.57 -1.03
N GLN A 69 -2.89 6.25 -1.83
CA GLN A 69 -2.75 7.69 -1.78
C GLN A 69 -4.05 8.41 -2.10
N LEU A 70 -4.74 7.96 -3.15
CA LEU A 70 -6.00 8.55 -3.54
C LEU A 70 -7.08 8.38 -2.49
N ARG A 71 -7.14 7.22 -1.85
CA ARG A 71 -8.09 6.99 -0.76
C ARG A 71 -7.82 7.89 0.43
N LYS A 72 -6.54 8.10 0.73
CA LYS A 72 -6.16 9.01 1.81
C LYS A 72 -6.58 10.43 1.50
N GLN A 73 -6.30 10.89 0.28
CA GLN A 73 -6.69 12.23 -0.15
C GLN A 73 -8.20 12.41 -0.13
N LEU A 74 -8.94 11.40 -0.56
CA LEU A 74 -10.40 11.44 -0.53
C LEU A 74 -10.91 11.57 0.91
N ALA A 75 -10.37 10.77 1.82
CA ALA A 75 -10.78 10.83 3.23
C ALA A 75 -10.51 12.22 3.82
N GLU A 76 -9.36 12.81 3.50
CA GLU A 76 -9.01 14.14 3.96
C GLU A 76 -9.96 15.20 3.39
N ALA A 77 -10.29 15.10 2.10
CA ALA A 77 -11.21 16.02 1.46
C ALA A 77 -12.62 15.90 2.05
N GLU A 78 -13.07 14.68 2.29
CA GLU A 78 -14.37 14.46 2.90
C GLU A 78 -14.45 15.05 4.31
N ARG A 79 -13.36 14.88 5.08
CA ARG A 79 -13.30 15.45 6.42
C ARG A 79 -13.36 16.97 6.36
N ALA A 80 -12.58 17.59 5.47
CA ALA A 80 -12.59 19.03 5.31
C ALA A 80 -13.97 19.52 4.92
N ASN A 81 -14.64 18.79 4.03
CA ASN A 81 -15.98 19.15 3.58
C ASN A 81 -16.99 19.09 4.74
N GLU A 82 -16.89 18.06 5.58
CA GLU A 82 -17.77 17.94 6.75
C GLU A 82 -17.54 19.10 7.72
N ILE A 83 -16.30 19.49 7.94
CA ILE A 83 -15.97 20.62 8.81
C ILE A 83 -16.57 21.91 8.25
N LEU A 84 -16.41 22.12 6.94
CA LEU A 84 -16.96 23.32 6.29
C LEU A 84 -18.48 23.35 6.35
N LYS A 85 -19.14 22.21 6.19
CA LYS A 85 -20.60 22.14 6.31
C LYS A 85 -21.05 22.49 7.70
N ALA A 86 -20.37 21.96 8.70
CA ALA A 86 -20.70 22.25 10.09
C ALA A 86 -20.52 23.75 10.39
N ALA A 87 -19.42 24.32 9.91
CA ALA A 87 -19.16 25.75 10.10
C ALA A 87 -20.21 26.60 9.39
N SER A 88 -20.57 26.23 8.16
CA SER A 88 -21.60 26.95 7.39
C SER A 88 -22.94 26.92 8.11
N SER A 89 -23.33 25.76 8.64
CA SER A 89 -24.57 25.61 9.39
C SER A 89 -24.56 26.46 10.64
N PHE A 90 -23.45 26.51 11.32
CA PHE A 90 -23.28 27.32 12.51
C PHE A 90 -23.45 28.81 12.18
N PHE A 91 -22.74 29.28 11.17
CA PHE A 91 -22.82 30.69 10.77
C PHE A 91 -24.21 31.06 10.25
N ALA A 92 -24.86 30.18 9.53
CA ALA A 92 -26.23 30.42 9.07
C ALA A 92 -27.18 30.62 10.24
N ARG A 93 -27.05 29.78 11.28
CA ARG A 93 -27.87 29.93 12.47
C ARG A 93 -27.61 31.24 13.20
N GLU A 94 -26.34 31.66 13.26
CA GLU A 94 -25.99 32.91 13.92
C GLU A 94 -26.55 34.10 13.14
N LEU A 95 -26.53 34.06 11.83
CA LEU A 95 -27.07 35.14 11.01
C LEU A 95 -28.58 35.23 11.08
N ASP A 96 -29.26 34.09 11.25
CA ASP A 96 -30.74 34.05 11.32
C ASP A 96 -31.25 34.32 12.72
N ARG A 97 -30.35 34.40 13.67
CA ARG A 97 -30.76 34.64 15.07
C ARG A 97 -31.40 35.99 15.22
N PRO A 98 -32.58 36.05 15.83
CA PRO A 98 -33.22 37.35 16.05
C PRO A 98 -32.38 38.27 16.90
N GLN A 99 -32.31 39.51 16.51
CA GLN A 99 -31.62 40.52 17.28
C GLN A 99 -32.38 40.81 18.55
N ARG A 100 -31.66 40.87 19.63
CA ARG A 100 -32.26 41.20 20.91
C ARG A 100 -31.92 42.61 21.29
N ARG A 101 -32.82 43.19 21.98
CA ARG A 101 -32.66 44.59 22.41
C ARG A 101 -32.25 44.65 23.83
#